data_663ac623ecc03e94d5447c3c906d89b2
#
_entry.id   663ac623ecc03e94d5447c3c906d89b2
#
_cell.length_a   1.000
_cell.length_b   1.000
_cell.length_c   1.000
_cell.angle_alpha   90.00
_cell.angle_beta   90.00
_cell.angle_gamma   90.00
#
_symmetry.space_group_name_H-M   'P 1'
#
loop_
_entity.id
_entity.type
_entity.pdbx_description
1 polymer ?
#
loop_
_entity_poly.entity_id
_entity_poly.type
_entity_poly.pdbx_seq_one_letter_code
_entity_poly.pdbx_strand_id
1 'polypeptide(L)'
;MGKSAAVMGRLLDRQTLLDQADQQLQWMVGKNPFGQSMIYGEGYNYPQQYSVSSGEMTGEMPVGMQTFGNEDEPYWPQFNNATYKEVWVGIAGKWLSLVAELIKTEE
;
A
#
# COMPACT_ATOMS: atom_id res chain seq x y z
N MET A 1 10.66 -1.80 2.83
CA MET A 1 10.87 -2.07 4.26
C MET A 1 10.15 -3.35 4.71
N GLY A 2 8.84 -3.49 4.54
CA GLY A 2 8.08 -4.66 4.99
C GLY A 2 8.61 -6.00 4.51
N LYS A 3 8.98 -6.13 3.22
CA LYS A 3 9.55 -7.37 2.67
C LYS A 3 10.84 -7.76 3.39
N SER A 4 11.74 -6.80 3.62
CA SER A 4 13.00 -7.07 4.32
C SER A 4 12.75 -7.56 5.74
N ALA A 5 11.81 -6.96 6.46
CA ALA A 5 11.41 -7.39 7.79
C ALA A 5 10.83 -8.83 7.78
N ALA A 6 10.00 -9.16 6.78
CA ALA A 6 9.44 -10.50 6.64
C ALA A 6 10.53 -11.55 6.37
N VAL A 7 11.45 -11.28 5.45
CA VAL A 7 12.56 -12.19 5.13
C VAL A 7 13.45 -12.41 6.35
N MET A 8 13.87 -11.33 7.01
CA MET A 8 14.73 -11.41 8.18
C MET A 8 14.02 -12.08 9.35
N GLY A 9 12.74 -11.79 9.56
CA GLY A 9 11.93 -12.42 10.60
C GLY A 9 11.84 -13.93 10.41
N ARG A 10 11.62 -14.38 9.17
CA ARG A 10 11.58 -15.81 8.85
C ARG A 10 12.95 -16.48 9.01
N LEU A 11 14.01 -15.85 8.49
CA LEU A 11 15.35 -16.44 8.53
C LEU A 11 15.93 -16.48 9.94
N LEU A 12 15.60 -15.50 10.79
CA LEU A 12 16.11 -15.40 12.15
C LEU A 12 15.12 -15.89 13.21
N ASP A 13 13.97 -16.41 12.79
CA ASP A 13 12.88 -16.83 13.67
C ASP A 13 12.50 -15.72 14.68
N ARG A 14 12.28 -14.52 14.16
CA ARG A 14 11.95 -13.31 14.94
C ARG A 14 10.51 -12.88 14.73
N GLN A 15 9.63 -13.23 15.65
CA GLN A 15 8.20 -12.89 15.56
C GLN A 15 7.95 -11.37 15.50
N THR A 16 8.72 -10.57 16.23
CA THR A 16 8.57 -9.11 16.20
C THR A 16 8.78 -8.51 14.82
N LEU A 17 9.71 -9.06 14.02
CA LEU A 17 9.94 -8.62 12.65
C LEU A 17 8.80 -9.04 11.72
N LEU A 18 8.22 -10.22 11.95
CA LEU A 18 7.05 -10.70 11.20
C LEU A 18 5.83 -9.83 11.50
N ASP A 19 5.61 -9.46 12.75
CA ASP A 19 4.52 -8.59 13.17
C ASP A 19 4.66 -7.20 12.53
N GLN A 20 5.88 -6.66 12.48
CA GLN A 20 6.14 -5.39 11.81
C GLN A 20 5.86 -5.49 10.30
N ALA A 21 6.23 -6.57 9.66
CA ALA A 21 5.96 -6.80 8.25
C ALA A 21 4.45 -6.87 7.98
N ASP A 22 3.70 -7.57 8.83
CA ASP A 22 2.25 -7.67 8.74
C ASP A 22 1.58 -6.30 8.92
N GLN A 23 2.04 -5.49 9.88
CA GLN A 23 1.55 -4.14 10.08
C GLN A 23 1.75 -3.25 8.84
N GLN A 24 2.90 -3.38 8.17
CA GLN A 24 3.17 -2.66 6.92
C GLN A 24 2.19 -3.08 5.81
N LEU A 25 1.88 -4.36 5.73
CA LEU A 25 0.91 -4.88 4.78
C LEU A 25 -0.49 -4.33 5.07
N GLN A 26 -0.92 -4.40 6.31
CA GLN A 26 -2.26 -3.97 6.72
C GLN A 26 -2.44 -2.46 6.61
N TRP A 27 -1.37 -1.68 6.77
CA TRP A 27 -1.40 -0.24 6.59
C TRP A 27 -1.91 0.15 5.19
N MET A 28 -1.50 -0.59 4.17
CA MET A 28 -1.90 -0.34 2.78
C MET A 28 -3.39 -0.61 2.54
N VAL A 29 -4.00 -1.51 3.29
CA VAL A 29 -5.42 -1.85 3.11
C VAL A 29 -6.35 -1.10 4.08
N GLY A 30 -5.84 -0.09 4.78
CA GLY A 30 -6.65 0.84 5.57
C GLY A 30 -6.42 0.81 7.07
N LYS A 31 -5.55 -0.07 7.59
CA LYS A 31 -5.20 -0.08 9.01
C LYS A 31 -4.10 0.95 9.28
N ASN A 32 -4.49 2.21 9.12
CA ASN A 32 -3.64 3.39 9.28
C ASN A 32 -4.41 4.50 10.01
N PRO A 33 -3.74 5.59 10.44
CA PRO A 33 -4.41 6.66 11.19
C PRO A 33 -5.56 7.35 10.45
N PHE A 34 -5.61 7.20 9.12
CA PHE A 34 -6.60 7.87 8.26
C PHE A 34 -7.82 7.00 7.98
N GLY A 35 -7.76 5.70 8.31
CA GLY A 35 -8.80 4.74 7.94
C GLY A 35 -9.01 4.64 6.43
N GLN A 36 -7.96 4.87 5.64
CA GLN A 36 -8.05 4.91 4.19
C GLN A 36 -7.18 3.82 3.55
N SER A 37 -7.81 2.95 2.75
CA SER A 37 -7.08 1.99 1.92
C SER A 37 -6.30 2.72 0.83
N MET A 38 -5.10 2.26 0.54
CA MET A 38 -4.29 2.73 -0.60
C MET A 38 -4.55 1.90 -1.86
N ILE A 39 -5.49 0.96 -1.80
CA ILE A 39 -5.84 0.09 -2.92
C ILE A 39 -7.23 0.49 -3.41
N TYR A 40 -7.32 0.90 -4.68
CA TYR A 40 -8.59 1.30 -5.27
C TYR A 40 -9.61 0.15 -5.23
N GLY A 41 -10.80 0.46 -4.77
CA GLY A 41 -11.90 -0.50 -4.69
C GLY A 41 -11.89 -1.41 -3.47
N GLU A 42 -10.89 -1.31 -2.60
CA GLU A 42 -10.81 -2.08 -1.37
C GLU A 42 -11.16 -1.23 -0.14
N GLY A 43 -12.04 -1.75 0.72
CA GLY A 43 -12.48 -1.05 1.92
C GLY A 43 -13.57 -0.01 1.65
N TYR A 44 -13.81 0.83 2.64
CA TYR A 44 -14.87 1.86 2.58
C TYR A 44 -14.38 3.19 2.06
N ASN A 45 -13.10 3.45 2.19
CA ASN A 45 -12.49 4.72 1.86
C ASN A 45 -11.18 4.45 1.12
N TYR A 46 -11.13 4.86 -0.13
CA TYR A 46 -9.94 4.70 -0.99
C TYR A 46 -9.85 5.89 -1.96
N PRO A 47 -8.64 6.28 -2.41
CA PRO A 47 -8.47 7.40 -3.33
C PRO A 47 -8.87 7.02 -4.76
N GLN A 48 -9.35 7.98 -5.51
CA GLN A 48 -9.45 7.83 -6.96
C GLN A 48 -8.07 7.80 -7.60
N GLN A 49 -7.89 6.92 -8.58
CA GLN A 49 -6.64 6.78 -9.28
C GLN A 49 -6.59 7.66 -10.53
N TYR A 50 -5.39 7.84 -11.06
CA TYR A 50 -5.16 8.50 -12.32
C TYR A 50 -5.53 7.54 -13.46
N SER A 51 -6.44 7.98 -14.33
CA SER A 51 -6.89 7.19 -15.46
C SER A 51 -6.78 8.02 -16.73
N VAL A 52 -6.03 7.52 -17.70
CA VAL A 52 -5.87 8.18 -19.01
C VAL A 52 -6.76 7.52 -20.06
N SER A 53 -6.67 6.22 -20.23
CA SER A 53 -7.34 5.49 -21.31
C SER A 53 -8.00 4.18 -20.90
N SER A 54 -7.53 3.55 -19.85
CA SER A 54 -7.97 2.20 -19.44
C SER A 54 -9.05 2.20 -18.36
N GLY A 55 -9.38 3.38 -17.82
CA GLY A 55 -10.31 3.47 -16.69
C GLY A 55 -9.64 3.02 -15.38
N GLU A 56 -10.45 3.04 -14.33
CA GLU A 56 -10.02 2.62 -13.00
C GLU A 56 -10.32 1.13 -12.80
N MET A 57 -9.40 0.41 -12.19
CA MET A 57 -9.56 -1.01 -11.92
C MET A 57 -9.33 -1.30 -10.44
N THR A 58 -10.20 -2.10 -9.85
CA THR A 58 -10.04 -2.56 -8.47
C THR A 58 -8.69 -3.27 -8.30
N GLY A 59 -7.97 -2.90 -7.25
CA GLY A 59 -6.63 -3.42 -6.97
C GLY A 59 -5.50 -2.51 -7.38
N GLU A 60 -5.78 -1.41 -8.05
CA GLU A 60 -4.76 -0.41 -8.41
C GLU A 60 -4.19 0.26 -7.17
N MET A 61 -2.88 0.52 -7.19
CA MET A 61 -2.17 1.23 -6.12
C MET A 61 -1.51 2.49 -6.65
N PRO A 62 -1.69 3.65 -6.00
CA PRO A 62 -1.06 4.90 -6.44
C PRO A 62 0.46 4.86 -6.23
N VAL A 63 1.17 5.65 -7.03
CA VAL A 63 2.62 5.80 -6.91
C VAL A 63 3.04 6.47 -5.61
N GLY A 64 2.16 7.25 -5.01
CA GLY A 64 2.42 7.93 -3.75
C GLY A 64 1.19 8.68 -3.25
N MET A 65 1.40 9.49 -2.24
CA MET A 65 0.38 10.38 -1.69
C MET A 65 1.03 11.70 -1.29
N GLN A 66 0.22 12.73 -1.22
CA GLN A 66 0.64 14.05 -0.75
C GLN A 66 -0.26 14.50 0.39
N THR A 67 0.19 15.50 1.11
CA THR A 67 -0.62 16.21 2.11
C THR A 67 -0.95 17.61 1.60
N PHE A 68 -1.99 18.21 2.16
CA PHE A 68 -2.35 19.58 1.86
C PHE A 68 -1.78 20.51 2.94
N GLY A 69 -0.94 21.46 2.54
CA GLY A 69 -0.29 22.36 3.48
C GLY A 69 0.59 21.61 4.49
N ASN A 70 0.34 21.84 5.78
CA ASN A 70 1.04 21.18 6.89
C ASN A 70 0.19 20.11 7.58
N GLU A 71 -0.84 19.63 6.93
CA GLU A 71 -1.70 18.58 7.50
C GLU A 71 -1.04 17.21 7.36
N ASP A 72 -1.30 16.33 8.32
CA ASP A 72 -0.76 14.97 8.34
C ASP A 72 -1.72 13.95 7.73
N GLU A 73 -2.70 14.41 6.95
CA GLU A 73 -3.68 13.56 6.29
C GLU A 73 -3.42 13.49 4.79
N PRO A 74 -3.66 12.34 4.14
CA PRO A 74 -3.55 12.23 2.70
C PRO A 74 -4.54 13.17 2.00
N TYR A 75 -4.05 13.86 1.00
CA TYR A 75 -4.86 14.73 0.14
C TYR A 75 -4.83 14.20 -1.29
N TRP A 76 -6.01 13.98 -1.85
CA TRP A 76 -6.16 13.48 -3.21
C TRP A 76 -6.84 14.53 -4.06
N PRO A 77 -6.10 15.24 -4.93
CA PRO A 77 -6.69 16.23 -5.84
C PRO A 77 -7.79 15.61 -6.70
N GLN A 78 -8.88 16.34 -6.92
CA GLN A 78 -10.01 15.87 -7.71
C GLN A 78 -9.69 15.72 -9.20
N PHE A 79 -8.74 16.50 -9.70
CA PHE A 79 -8.29 16.38 -11.09
C PHE A 79 -7.24 15.27 -11.22
N ASN A 80 -7.07 14.77 -12.45
CA ASN A 80 -6.02 13.80 -12.74
C ASN A 80 -4.64 14.39 -12.48
N ASN A 81 -3.90 13.74 -11.60
CA ASN A 81 -2.57 14.15 -11.21
C ASN A 81 -1.64 12.95 -11.24
N ALA A 82 -0.85 12.83 -12.30
CA ALA A 82 0.06 11.71 -12.51
C ALA A 82 1.10 11.56 -11.40
N THR A 83 1.51 12.65 -10.77
CA THR A 83 2.55 12.63 -9.73
C THR A 83 2.15 11.77 -8.52
N TYR A 84 0.88 11.79 -8.14
CA TYR A 84 0.41 11.15 -6.90
C TYR A 84 -0.58 10.02 -7.14
N LYS A 85 -1.35 10.08 -8.22
CA LYS A 85 -2.45 9.15 -8.48
C LYS A 85 -2.12 8.14 -9.57
N GLU A 86 -0.97 8.27 -10.23
CA GLU A 86 -0.56 7.33 -11.27
C GLU A 86 -0.32 5.94 -10.67
N VAL A 87 -0.75 4.90 -11.39
CA VAL A 87 -0.61 3.51 -10.97
C VAL A 87 0.65 2.91 -11.58
N TRP A 88 1.52 2.38 -10.73
CA TRP A 88 2.78 1.77 -11.16
C TRP A 88 2.85 0.32 -10.74
N VAL A 89 3.20 -0.54 -11.69
CA VAL A 89 3.40 -1.99 -11.46
C VAL A 89 4.42 -2.25 -10.36
N GLY A 90 5.46 -1.41 -10.26
CA GLY A 90 6.50 -1.56 -9.24
C GLY A 90 5.99 -1.49 -7.81
N ILE A 91 5.00 -0.64 -7.54
CA ILE A 91 4.40 -0.51 -6.20
C ILE A 91 3.60 -1.77 -5.86
N ALA A 92 2.71 -2.19 -6.77
CA ALA A 92 1.93 -3.42 -6.61
C ALA A 92 2.83 -4.66 -6.47
N GLY A 93 3.90 -4.74 -7.27
CA GLY A 93 4.87 -5.83 -7.19
C GLY A 93 5.58 -5.92 -5.86
N LYS A 94 5.95 -4.80 -5.25
CA LYS A 94 6.56 -4.76 -3.91
C LYS A 94 5.59 -5.23 -2.84
N TRP A 95 4.33 -4.82 -2.92
CA TRP A 95 3.30 -5.25 -1.98
C TRP A 95 3.03 -6.75 -2.10
N LEU A 96 2.87 -7.26 -3.32
CA LEU A 96 2.71 -8.69 -3.58
C LEU A 96 3.91 -9.52 -3.10
N SER A 97 5.13 -9.00 -3.25
CA SER A 97 6.33 -9.64 -2.72
C SER A 97 6.29 -9.77 -1.19
N LEU A 98 5.79 -8.75 -0.50
CA LEU A 98 5.62 -8.79 0.96
C LEU A 98 4.58 -9.85 1.35
N VAL A 99 3.44 -9.89 0.67
CA VAL A 99 2.40 -10.91 0.88
C VAL A 99 2.98 -12.31 0.72
N ALA A 100 3.74 -12.54 -0.37
CA ALA A 100 4.36 -13.83 -0.65
C ALA A 100 5.33 -14.28 0.46
N GLU A 101 6.13 -13.35 1.00
CA GLU A 101 7.05 -13.69 2.09
C GLU A 101 6.32 -14.03 3.40
N LEU A 102 5.23 -13.33 3.71
CA LEU A 102 4.41 -13.64 4.88
C LEU A 102 3.68 -14.98 4.76
N ILE A 103 3.20 -15.34 3.56
CA ILE A 103 2.60 -16.65 3.30
C ILE A 103 3.63 -17.78 3.54
N LYS A 104 4.87 -17.61 3.09
CA LYS A 104 5.95 -18.59 3.35
C LYS A 104 6.19 -18.83 4.82
N THR A 105 5.96 -17.84 5.67
CA THR A 105 6.14 -17.94 7.12
C THR A 105 5.12 -18.87 7.76
N GLU A 106 3.93 -18.96 7.18
CA GLU A 106 2.84 -19.81 7.68
C GLU A 106 2.99 -21.28 7.27
N GLU A 107 3.83 -21.56 6.31
CA GLU A 107 4.17 -22.92 5.88
C GLU A 107 5.23 -23.52 6.82
#